data_9b97210fe407078d3ec98a52bbf25021
#
_entry.id   9b97210fe407078d3ec98a52bbf25021
#
_cell.length_a   1.000
_cell.length_b   1.000
_cell.length_c   1.000
_cell.angle_alpha   90.00
_cell.angle_beta   90.00
_cell.angle_gamma   90.00
#
_symmetry.space_group_name_H-M   'P 1'
#
loop_
_entity.id
_entity.type
_entity.pdbx_description
1 polymer ?
#
loop_
_entity_poly.entity_id
_entity_poly.type
_entity_poly.pdbx_seq_one_letter_code
_entity_poly.pdbx_strand_id
1 'polypeptide(L)'
;MILTFGAGDLYAQMIQDAYGNKVTTPTPIRIAGLQEVSIDFAGELKEFFGQNRYALATAMGKVKTTGKIKGAIIDGQALNTLFFGDQMSTGAMKSVYADTAGQSISTSITITPAQGGTFAEDLGVVGGNGLTFIRVAGAPQAGQYAVTAQGVYTFNTADNGKTAYISYSYTYTLASAKKITLNNMAMGSTPIIKLLYTSQFRGKRTLLELEAVTSNKLGLFSSKNDDFSVPELDFAASVDEAGYKLGTLYVQE
;
A
#
# COMPACT_ATOMS: atom_id res chain seq x y z
N MET A 1 -10.54 -20.46 -30.72
CA MET A 1 -10.11 -20.94 -29.40
C MET A 1 -9.28 -19.83 -28.73
N ILE A 2 -9.74 -19.31 -27.60
CA ILE A 2 -9.03 -18.30 -26.82
C ILE A 2 -8.07 -19.03 -25.89
N LEU A 3 -6.79 -18.77 -26.03
CA LEU A 3 -5.76 -19.25 -25.11
C LEU A 3 -5.02 -18.02 -24.57
N THR A 4 -4.82 -17.97 -23.28
CA THR A 4 -4.02 -16.94 -22.60
C THR A 4 -2.79 -17.59 -21.99
N PHE A 5 -1.65 -16.92 -22.09
CA PHE A 5 -0.41 -17.37 -21.48
C PHE A 5 0.31 -16.19 -20.85
N GLY A 6 0.74 -16.37 -19.60
CA GLY A 6 1.35 -15.31 -18.80
C GLY A 6 0.31 -14.37 -18.15
N ALA A 7 0.78 -13.44 -17.35
CA ALA A 7 -0.06 -12.53 -16.58
C ALA A 7 -0.61 -11.34 -17.39
N GLY A 8 -0.15 -11.13 -18.63
CA GLY A 8 -0.57 -10.01 -19.47
C GLY A 8 -0.06 -8.65 -18.98
N ASP A 9 -0.70 -7.59 -19.47
CA ASP A 9 -0.47 -6.20 -19.04
C ASP A 9 -1.75 -5.62 -18.43
N LEU A 10 -1.58 -4.85 -17.37
CA LEU A 10 -2.69 -4.20 -16.67
C LEU A 10 -2.43 -2.69 -16.56
N TYR A 11 -3.42 -1.92 -16.97
CA TYR A 11 -3.44 -0.47 -16.87
C TYR A 11 -4.61 -0.02 -16.01
N ALA A 12 -4.38 1.00 -15.20
CA ALA A 12 -5.41 1.59 -14.36
C ALA A 12 -5.41 3.11 -14.47
N GLN A 13 -6.60 3.71 -14.35
CA GLN A 13 -6.79 5.16 -14.30
C GLN A 13 -7.79 5.47 -13.20
N MET A 14 -7.45 6.37 -12.29
CA MET A 14 -8.38 6.83 -11.26
C MET A 14 -9.35 7.84 -11.88
N ILE A 15 -10.62 7.47 -11.99
CA ILE A 15 -11.67 8.33 -12.54
C ILE A 15 -12.39 9.14 -11.46
N GLN A 16 -12.32 8.68 -10.21
CA GLN A 16 -12.87 9.38 -9.05
C GLN A 16 -11.93 9.14 -7.86
N ASP A 17 -11.65 10.20 -7.10
CA ASP A 17 -10.84 10.11 -5.87
C ASP A 17 -11.65 9.52 -4.70
N ALA A 18 -10.98 9.28 -3.57
CA ALA A 18 -11.63 8.74 -2.39
C ALA A 18 -12.66 9.70 -1.73
N TYR A 19 -12.66 10.96 -2.10
CA TYR A 19 -13.62 11.96 -1.61
C TYR A 19 -14.85 12.12 -2.52
N GLY A 20 -14.92 11.35 -3.61
CA GLY A 20 -16.02 11.41 -4.57
C GLY A 20 -15.84 12.46 -5.68
N ASN A 21 -14.68 13.12 -5.76
CA ASN A 21 -14.44 14.11 -6.81
C ASN A 21 -14.00 13.40 -8.09
N LYS A 22 -14.58 13.80 -9.22
CA LYS A 22 -14.16 13.32 -10.54
C LYS A 22 -12.77 13.82 -10.89
N VAL A 23 -11.93 12.92 -11.39
CA VAL A 23 -10.62 13.25 -11.93
C VAL A 23 -10.77 13.58 -13.41
N THR A 24 -10.68 14.85 -13.76
CA THR A 24 -10.90 15.32 -15.16
C THR A 24 -9.78 14.90 -16.11
N THR A 25 -8.56 14.75 -15.61
CA THR A 25 -7.38 14.32 -16.38
C THR A 25 -6.68 13.17 -15.66
N PRO A 26 -7.25 11.95 -15.71
CA PRO A 26 -6.68 10.81 -15.02
C PRO A 26 -5.32 10.43 -15.62
N THR A 27 -4.32 10.23 -14.77
CA THR A 27 -3.01 9.75 -15.20
C THR A 27 -3.04 8.23 -15.29
N PRO A 28 -2.84 7.64 -16.48
CA PRO A 28 -2.76 6.20 -16.62
C PRO A 28 -1.53 5.65 -15.93
N ILE A 29 -1.68 4.55 -15.23
CA ILE A 29 -0.56 3.80 -14.68
C ILE A 29 -0.54 2.39 -15.27
N ARG A 30 0.66 1.88 -15.53
CA ARG A 30 0.88 0.47 -15.86
C ARG A 30 1.33 -0.24 -14.60
N ILE A 31 0.66 -1.33 -14.26
CA ILE A 31 1.06 -2.17 -13.14
C ILE A 31 2.13 -3.13 -13.65
N ALA A 32 3.36 -2.90 -13.23
CA ALA A 32 4.51 -3.68 -13.68
C ALA A 32 4.73 -4.93 -12.81
N GLY A 33 5.39 -5.93 -13.37
CA GLY A 33 5.74 -7.16 -12.64
C GLY A 33 4.55 -7.99 -12.23
N LEU A 34 3.48 -8.00 -13.02
CA LEU A 34 2.31 -8.85 -12.78
C LEU A 34 2.72 -10.32 -12.75
N GLN A 35 2.30 -11.02 -11.69
CA GLN A 35 2.46 -12.46 -11.55
C GLN A 35 1.15 -13.19 -11.81
N GLU A 36 0.04 -12.62 -11.39
CA GLU A 36 -1.29 -13.22 -11.52
C GLU A 36 -2.35 -12.13 -11.68
N VAL A 37 -3.27 -12.34 -12.61
CA VAL A 37 -4.51 -11.59 -12.71
C VAL A 37 -5.64 -12.59 -12.89
N SER A 38 -6.62 -12.57 -12.00
CA SER A 38 -7.87 -13.30 -12.18
C SER A 38 -9.04 -12.32 -12.18
N ILE A 39 -10.00 -12.54 -13.06
CA ILE A 39 -11.23 -11.76 -13.15
C ILE A 39 -12.38 -12.75 -13.34
N ASP A 40 -13.29 -12.77 -12.38
CA ASP A 40 -14.37 -13.74 -12.29
C ASP A 40 -15.72 -13.05 -12.42
N PHE A 41 -16.58 -13.61 -13.24
CA PHE A 41 -17.98 -13.23 -13.41
C PHE A 41 -18.85 -14.31 -12.80
N ALA A 42 -19.38 -14.09 -11.60
CA ALA A 42 -20.18 -15.07 -10.86
C ALA A 42 -21.65 -14.65 -10.82
N GLY A 43 -22.50 -15.44 -11.43
CA GLY A 43 -23.95 -15.25 -11.46
C GLY A 43 -24.66 -16.13 -10.44
N GLU A 44 -25.66 -15.60 -9.79
CA GLU A 44 -26.57 -16.34 -8.92
C GLU A 44 -27.70 -16.96 -9.76
N LEU A 45 -27.79 -18.28 -9.77
CA LEU A 45 -28.89 -18.96 -10.45
C LEU A 45 -30.13 -18.96 -9.54
N LYS A 46 -31.25 -18.46 -10.05
CA LYS A 46 -32.58 -18.54 -9.40
C LYS A 46 -33.36 -19.65 -10.04
N GLU A 47 -33.91 -20.59 -9.23
CA GLU A 47 -34.67 -21.68 -9.69
C GLU A 47 -36.09 -21.59 -9.12
N PHE A 48 -37.08 -21.85 -9.96
CA PHE A 48 -38.49 -21.94 -9.58
C PHE A 48 -38.93 -23.38 -9.60
N PHE A 49 -39.34 -23.90 -8.45
CA PHE A 49 -39.83 -25.28 -8.28
C PHE A 49 -41.35 -25.28 -8.12
N GLY A 50 -41.98 -26.25 -8.74
CA GLY A 50 -43.37 -26.64 -8.46
C GLY A 50 -43.40 -27.77 -7.43
N GLN A 51 -44.51 -28.54 -7.42
CA GLN A 51 -44.67 -29.69 -6.52
C GLN A 51 -43.83 -30.92 -6.92
N ASN A 52 -43.15 -30.85 -8.05
CA ASN A 52 -42.33 -31.93 -8.60
C ASN A 52 -40.85 -31.71 -8.34
N ARG A 53 -40.05 -32.77 -8.54
CA ARG A 53 -38.62 -32.84 -8.22
C ARG A 53 -37.74 -31.89 -9.01
N TYR A 54 -38.13 -31.53 -10.24
CA TYR A 54 -37.31 -30.72 -11.13
C TYR A 54 -37.79 -29.26 -11.16
N ALA A 55 -36.84 -28.33 -11.34
CA ALA A 55 -37.14 -26.91 -11.50
C ALA A 55 -37.97 -26.68 -12.75
N LEU A 56 -39.05 -25.90 -12.64
CA LEU A 56 -39.94 -25.53 -13.74
C LEU A 56 -39.32 -24.39 -14.59
N ALA A 57 -38.52 -23.53 -13.97
CA ALA A 57 -37.81 -22.45 -14.66
C ALA A 57 -36.53 -22.12 -13.91
N THR A 58 -35.55 -21.65 -14.68
CA THR A 58 -34.30 -21.13 -14.17
C THR A 58 -34.05 -19.76 -14.75
N ALA A 59 -33.53 -18.83 -13.96
CA ALA A 59 -33.14 -17.50 -14.40
C ALA A 59 -31.85 -17.06 -13.71
N MET A 60 -31.01 -16.28 -14.42
CA MET A 60 -29.86 -15.67 -13.83
C MET A 60 -30.27 -14.44 -13.01
N GLY A 61 -29.93 -14.44 -11.74
CA GLY A 61 -30.17 -13.33 -10.82
C GLY A 61 -29.04 -12.29 -10.86
N LYS A 62 -28.52 -11.94 -9.68
CA LYS A 62 -27.41 -10.97 -9.56
C LYS A 62 -26.12 -11.57 -10.08
N VAL A 63 -25.35 -10.76 -10.80
CA VAL A 63 -23.99 -11.10 -11.23
C VAL A 63 -23.00 -10.21 -10.46
N LYS A 64 -21.97 -10.82 -9.89
CA LYS A 64 -20.84 -10.13 -9.28
C LYS A 64 -19.62 -10.31 -10.16
N THR A 65 -18.90 -9.22 -10.36
CA THR A 65 -17.59 -9.25 -11.03
C THR A 65 -16.55 -8.90 -10.00
N THR A 66 -15.64 -9.82 -9.75
CA THR A 66 -14.56 -9.67 -8.80
C THR A 66 -13.25 -10.05 -9.48
N GLY A 67 -12.15 -9.55 -8.97
CA GLY A 67 -10.85 -9.93 -9.47
C GLY A 67 -9.77 -9.77 -8.44
N LYS A 68 -8.63 -10.36 -8.77
CA LYS A 68 -7.43 -10.38 -7.94
C LYS A 68 -6.22 -10.09 -8.80
N ILE A 69 -5.35 -9.26 -8.28
CA ILE A 69 -4.08 -8.87 -8.89
C ILE A 69 -2.97 -9.20 -7.93
N LYS A 70 -1.94 -9.92 -8.40
CA LYS A 70 -0.67 -10.05 -7.69
C LYS A 70 0.41 -9.43 -8.55
N GLY A 71 1.18 -8.52 -7.98
CA GLY A 71 2.24 -7.81 -8.69
C GLY A 71 3.50 -7.68 -7.86
N ALA A 72 4.66 -7.84 -8.49
CA ALA A 72 5.96 -7.80 -7.82
C ALA A 72 6.47 -6.36 -7.60
N ILE A 73 6.04 -5.40 -8.40
CA ILE A 73 6.54 -4.02 -8.36
C ILE A 73 5.38 -3.09 -8.03
N ILE A 74 5.51 -2.43 -6.88
CA ILE A 74 4.55 -1.40 -6.45
C ILE A 74 5.30 -0.09 -6.27
N ASP A 75 4.82 0.95 -6.93
CA ASP A 75 5.21 2.32 -6.63
C ASP A 75 4.10 3.06 -5.87
N GLY A 76 4.45 4.18 -5.24
CA GLY A 76 3.49 4.96 -4.45
C GLY A 76 2.35 5.54 -5.30
N GLN A 77 2.57 5.80 -6.59
CA GLN A 77 1.55 6.28 -7.50
C GLN A 77 0.50 5.18 -7.77
N ALA A 78 0.96 3.95 -8.03
CA ALA A 78 0.08 2.81 -8.23
C ALA A 78 -0.76 2.52 -6.98
N LEU A 79 -0.14 2.52 -5.80
CA LEU A 79 -0.84 2.34 -4.53
C LEU A 79 -1.94 3.39 -4.31
N ASN A 80 -1.61 4.65 -4.56
CA ASN A 80 -2.58 5.72 -4.39
C ASN A 80 -3.73 5.60 -5.39
N THR A 81 -3.43 5.35 -6.65
CA THR A 81 -4.46 5.20 -7.69
C THR A 81 -5.37 4.00 -7.45
N LEU A 82 -4.79 2.86 -7.03
CA LEU A 82 -5.52 1.60 -6.92
C LEU A 82 -6.33 1.47 -5.63
N PHE A 83 -5.90 2.10 -4.53
CA PHE A 83 -6.51 1.83 -3.24
C PHE A 83 -6.80 3.08 -2.40
N PHE A 84 -5.85 3.99 -2.23
CA PHE A 84 -6.03 5.10 -1.29
C PHE A 84 -6.82 6.27 -1.89
N GLY A 85 -6.54 6.66 -3.13
CA GLY A 85 -7.24 7.74 -3.81
C GLY A 85 -7.14 9.10 -3.12
N ASP A 86 -6.12 9.29 -2.27
CA ASP A 86 -5.91 10.49 -1.47
C ASP A 86 -4.84 11.41 -2.10
N GLN A 87 -4.64 12.57 -1.51
CA GLN A 87 -3.58 13.48 -1.95
C GLN A 87 -2.21 12.91 -1.63
N MET A 88 -1.36 12.85 -2.63
CA MET A 88 0.00 12.38 -2.52
C MET A 88 0.97 13.56 -2.57
N SER A 89 1.83 13.67 -1.57
CA SER A 89 2.95 14.61 -1.57
C SER A 89 4.26 13.93 -1.96
N THR A 90 5.17 14.72 -2.51
CA THR A 90 6.48 14.26 -2.97
C THR A 90 7.60 15.00 -2.26
N GLY A 91 8.80 14.44 -2.25
CA GLY A 91 10.00 15.11 -1.77
C GLY A 91 10.30 14.95 -0.29
N ALA A 92 9.41 14.37 0.53
CA ALA A 92 9.65 14.12 1.94
C ALA A 92 9.73 12.62 2.24
N MET A 93 10.82 12.20 2.86
CA MET A 93 11.03 10.82 3.32
C MET A 93 11.26 10.80 4.82
N LYS A 94 10.70 9.81 5.51
CA LYS A 94 11.01 9.49 6.90
C LYS A 94 11.74 8.15 6.93
N SER A 95 12.84 8.09 7.68
CA SER A 95 13.63 6.87 7.83
C SER A 95 13.93 6.61 9.31
N VAL A 96 14.35 5.40 9.61
CA VAL A 96 14.75 4.96 10.93
C VAL A 96 16.25 4.67 10.91
N TYR A 97 16.95 5.17 11.91
CA TYR A 97 18.31 4.77 12.24
C TYR A 97 18.25 3.84 13.45
N ALA A 98 18.59 2.57 13.25
CA ALA A 98 18.80 1.62 14.32
C ALA A 98 20.32 1.52 14.57
N ASP A 99 20.77 1.99 15.72
CA ASP A 99 22.19 1.96 16.06
C ASP A 99 22.65 0.54 16.35
N THR A 100 23.65 0.08 15.64
CA THR A 100 24.29 -1.23 15.82
C THR A 100 25.78 -1.12 16.20
N ALA A 101 26.34 0.06 16.08
CA ALA A 101 27.75 0.29 16.40
C ALA A 101 27.94 0.67 17.87
N GLY A 102 26.98 1.38 18.43
CA GLY A 102 27.04 1.93 19.77
C GLY A 102 28.02 3.11 19.87
N GLN A 103 27.77 3.96 20.84
CA GLN A 103 28.63 5.09 21.12
C GLN A 103 28.87 5.24 22.64
N SER A 104 30.00 5.82 23.00
CA SER A 104 30.29 6.11 24.41
C SER A 104 29.39 7.24 24.92
N ILE A 105 28.72 7.00 26.03
CA ILE A 105 27.90 8.02 26.67
C ILE A 105 28.79 9.18 27.17
N SER A 106 28.40 10.37 26.78
CA SER A 106 28.80 11.62 27.41
C SER A 106 27.57 12.29 28.02
N THR A 107 27.76 13.32 28.82
CA THR A 107 26.64 14.03 29.45
C THR A 107 25.61 14.54 28.46
N SER A 108 26.06 14.87 27.24
CA SER A 108 25.19 15.30 26.14
C SER A 108 25.68 14.70 24.82
N ILE A 109 24.75 14.10 24.05
CA ILE A 109 25.01 13.58 22.71
C ILE A 109 24.03 14.23 21.76
N THR A 110 24.54 14.93 20.76
CA THR A 110 23.72 15.53 19.69
C THR A 110 23.69 14.60 18.50
N ILE A 111 22.51 14.20 18.07
CA ILE A 111 22.34 13.38 16.87
C ILE A 111 22.46 14.23 15.62
N THR A 112 23.27 13.75 14.68
CA THR A 112 23.36 14.30 13.33
C THR A 112 22.80 13.28 12.33
N PRO A 113 21.54 13.42 11.91
CA PRO A 113 20.92 12.47 11.00
C PRO A 113 21.63 12.43 9.64
N ALA A 114 21.64 11.26 9.02
CA ALA A 114 22.18 11.08 7.68
C ALA A 114 21.42 11.94 6.63
N GLN A 115 22.05 12.17 5.48
CA GLN A 115 21.48 12.87 4.32
C GLN A 115 21.02 14.31 4.61
N GLY A 116 21.64 14.99 5.58
CA GLY A 116 21.21 16.33 5.99
C GLY A 116 19.80 16.38 6.57
N GLY A 117 19.34 15.26 7.11
CA GLY A 117 18.01 15.13 7.66
C GLY A 117 17.82 15.85 8.99
N THR A 118 16.57 15.91 9.42
CA THR A 118 16.16 16.49 10.70
C THR A 118 15.65 15.37 11.61
N PHE A 119 16.10 15.36 12.87
CA PHE A 119 15.59 14.46 13.88
C PHE A 119 14.05 14.58 14.00
N ALA A 120 13.35 13.46 14.07
CA ALA A 120 11.89 13.46 14.12
C ALA A 120 11.37 12.85 15.42
N GLU A 121 11.90 11.69 15.83
CA GLU A 121 11.36 10.95 16.96
C GLU A 121 12.43 10.03 17.56
N ASP A 122 12.45 9.97 18.87
CA ASP A 122 13.26 9.02 19.64
C ASP A 122 12.62 7.64 19.64
N LEU A 123 13.41 6.61 19.30
CA LEU A 123 13.00 5.21 19.31
C LEU A 123 13.65 4.40 20.44
N GLY A 124 14.34 5.08 21.35
CA GLY A 124 14.89 4.49 22.55
C GLY A 124 16.41 4.34 22.55
N VAL A 125 16.93 4.11 23.74
CA VAL A 125 18.34 3.90 24.03
C VAL A 125 18.53 2.58 24.74
N VAL A 126 19.44 1.75 24.23
CA VAL A 126 19.83 0.47 24.84
C VAL A 126 21.30 0.56 25.28
N GLY A 127 21.59 0.18 26.51
CA GLY A 127 22.95 0.13 27.01
C GLY A 127 23.76 -1.04 26.47
N GLY A 128 25.08 -0.94 26.50
CA GLY A 128 25.98 -2.03 26.08
C GLY A 128 25.82 -3.34 26.87
N ASN A 129 25.13 -3.30 27.99
CA ASN A 129 24.72 -4.46 28.79
C ASN A 129 23.38 -5.07 28.36
N GLY A 130 22.75 -4.55 27.29
CA GLY A 130 21.45 -4.97 26.79
C GLY A 130 20.23 -4.42 27.54
N LEU A 131 20.43 -3.61 28.59
CA LEU A 131 19.32 -3.00 29.33
C LEU A 131 18.89 -1.68 28.67
N THR A 132 17.58 -1.47 28.62
CA THR A 132 17.00 -0.23 28.08
C THR A 132 17.12 0.90 29.10
N PHE A 133 17.61 2.06 28.66
CA PHE A 133 17.55 3.30 29.44
C PHE A 133 16.10 3.82 29.48
N ILE A 134 15.71 4.37 30.62
CA ILE A 134 14.37 4.93 30.79
C ILE A 134 14.36 6.40 30.39
N ARG A 135 13.46 6.74 29.46
CA ARG A 135 13.26 8.13 29.04
C ARG A 135 12.53 8.93 30.13
N VAL A 136 13.05 10.13 30.43
CA VAL A 136 12.45 11.09 31.36
C VAL A 136 12.34 12.47 30.74
N ALA A 137 11.53 13.34 31.28
CA ALA A 137 11.33 14.68 30.75
C ALA A 137 12.58 15.59 30.94
N GLY A 138 13.37 15.36 31.95
CA GLY A 138 14.61 16.11 32.23
C GLY A 138 15.29 15.59 33.50
N ALA A 139 16.49 16.09 33.82
CA ALA A 139 17.30 15.70 34.96
C ALA A 139 17.44 14.18 35.15
N PRO A 140 17.98 13.43 34.17
CA PRO A 140 18.06 11.99 34.21
C PRO A 140 18.91 11.48 35.38
N GLN A 141 18.47 10.44 36.06
CA GLN A 141 19.24 9.66 37.02
C GLN A 141 20.06 8.59 36.28
N ALA A 142 20.93 7.86 36.99
CA ALA A 142 21.68 6.75 36.41
C ALA A 142 20.73 5.71 35.75
N GLY A 143 21.01 5.31 34.50
CA GLY A 143 20.17 4.45 33.70
C GLY A 143 18.96 5.14 33.04
N GLN A 144 18.93 6.49 33.10
CA GLN A 144 17.89 7.29 32.46
C GLN A 144 18.50 8.26 31.44
N TYR A 145 17.65 8.73 30.52
CA TYR A 145 18.01 9.78 29.55
C TYR A 145 16.84 10.73 29.31
N ALA A 146 17.18 11.93 28.91
CA ALA A 146 16.22 12.91 28.35
C ALA A 146 16.63 13.26 26.92
N VAL A 147 15.64 13.57 26.07
CA VAL A 147 15.90 13.97 24.68
C VAL A 147 15.05 15.19 24.33
N THR A 148 15.69 16.14 23.67
CA THR A 148 15.01 17.34 23.12
C THR A 148 14.37 17.06 21.76
N ALA A 149 13.49 17.96 21.32
CA ALA A 149 12.90 17.92 20.00
C ALA A 149 13.93 18.03 18.84
N GLN A 150 15.15 18.52 19.14
CA GLN A 150 16.23 18.64 18.18
C GLN A 150 17.17 17.42 18.17
N GLY A 151 16.87 16.37 18.96
CA GLY A 151 17.70 15.16 19.02
C GLY A 151 18.95 15.30 19.88
N VAL A 152 18.90 16.15 20.91
CA VAL A 152 19.97 16.24 21.91
C VAL A 152 19.61 15.32 23.07
N TYR A 153 20.40 14.27 23.25
CA TYR A 153 20.26 13.30 24.34
C TYR A 153 21.12 13.73 25.52
N THR A 154 20.54 13.75 26.71
CA THR A 154 21.22 14.06 27.96
C THR A 154 21.19 12.84 28.86
N PHE A 155 22.32 12.50 29.46
CA PHE A 155 22.48 11.36 30.37
C PHE A 155 23.00 11.81 31.73
N ASN A 156 22.87 10.94 32.71
CA ASN A 156 23.48 11.14 34.01
C ASN A 156 25.02 10.96 33.91
N THR A 157 25.75 11.73 34.67
CA THR A 157 27.24 11.65 34.73
C THR A 157 27.74 10.29 35.20
N ALA A 158 26.96 9.55 36.00
CA ALA A 158 27.28 8.19 36.44
C ALA A 158 27.24 7.14 35.29
N ASP A 159 26.68 7.50 34.15
CA ASP A 159 26.65 6.66 32.96
C ASP A 159 27.72 7.01 31.93
N ASN A 160 28.51 8.05 32.16
CA ASN A 160 29.60 8.46 31.27
C ASN A 160 30.58 7.31 31.03
N GLY A 161 31.00 7.15 29.77
CA GLY A 161 31.91 6.09 29.33
C GLY A 161 31.27 4.73 29.09
N LYS A 162 30.00 4.51 29.49
CA LYS A 162 29.25 3.31 29.12
C LYS A 162 28.87 3.37 27.65
N THR A 163 28.68 2.22 27.03
CA THR A 163 28.18 2.14 25.64
C THR A 163 26.67 2.27 25.59
N ALA A 164 26.15 3.06 24.68
CA ALA A 164 24.72 3.15 24.36
C ALA A 164 24.50 3.02 22.86
N TYR A 165 23.39 2.38 22.53
CA TYR A 165 22.84 2.25 21.17
C TYR A 165 21.60 3.15 21.10
N ILE A 166 21.68 4.22 20.31
CA ILE A 166 20.62 5.23 20.20
C ILE A 166 19.89 5.03 18.89
N SER A 167 18.62 4.67 18.95
CA SER A 167 17.77 4.53 17.77
C SER A 167 16.80 5.71 17.65
N TYR A 168 16.62 6.20 16.45
CA TYR A 168 15.75 7.36 16.19
C TYR A 168 15.18 7.34 14.78
N SER A 169 14.09 8.07 14.56
CA SER A 169 13.61 8.38 13.22
C SER A 169 14.00 9.81 12.82
N TYR A 170 14.16 10.02 11.53
CA TYR A 170 14.50 11.34 10.96
C TYR A 170 13.80 11.54 9.63
N THR A 171 13.62 12.80 9.24
CA THR A 171 13.07 13.20 7.95
C THR A 171 14.14 13.86 7.10
N TYR A 172 14.09 13.61 5.79
CA TYR A 172 14.99 14.22 4.83
C TYR A 172 14.31 14.41 3.48
N THR A 173 14.91 15.23 2.63
CA THR A 173 14.38 15.47 1.28
C THR A 173 14.88 14.42 0.32
N LEU A 174 13.96 13.77 -0.39
CA LEU A 174 14.25 12.82 -1.45
C LEU A 174 13.25 13.03 -2.59
N ALA A 175 13.72 13.51 -3.74
CA ALA A 175 12.85 13.88 -4.88
C ALA A 175 11.94 12.74 -5.36
N SER A 176 12.41 11.48 -5.29
CA SER A 176 11.63 10.30 -5.65
C SER A 176 10.67 9.82 -4.57
N ALA A 177 10.73 10.37 -3.35
CA ALA A 177 9.87 9.96 -2.26
C ALA A 177 8.40 10.32 -2.53
N LYS A 178 7.51 9.38 -2.24
CA LYS A 178 6.06 9.55 -2.28
C LYS A 178 5.50 9.31 -0.88
N LYS A 179 4.71 10.25 -0.40
CA LYS A 179 4.05 10.18 0.89
C LYS A 179 2.54 10.18 0.68
N ILE A 180 1.87 9.15 1.15
CA ILE A 180 0.42 9.05 1.22
C ILE A 180 0.03 9.15 2.70
N THR A 181 -0.87 10.04 3.03
CA THR A 181 -1.41 10.15 4.39
C THR A 181 -2.67 9.33 4.45
N LEU A 182 -2.74 8.38 5.38
CA LEU A 182 -3.90 7.53 5.57
C LEU A 182 -4.88 8.25 6.50
N ASN A 183 -5.91 8.83 5.93
CA ASN A 183 -6.93 9.58 6.67
C ASN A 183 -8.09 8.66 7.09
N ASN A 184 -8.70 8.96 8.24
CA ASN A 184 -9.94 8.31 8.65
C ASN A 184 -11.10 8.95 7.88
N MET A 185 -11.51 8.30 6.79
CA MET A 185 -12.57 8.79 5.90
C MET A 185 -13.94 8.24 6.32
N ALA A 186 -15.01 8.85 5.81
CA ALA A 186 -16.36 8.33 5.99
C ALA A 186 -16.52 6.96 5.30
N MET A 187 -17.39 6.12 5.83
CA MET A 187 -17.73 4.84 5.18
C MET A 187 -18.26 5.08 3.77
N GLY A 188 -17.80 4.27 2.81
CA GLY A 188 -18.12 4.43 1.39
C GLY A 188 -17.13 5.30 0.61
N SER A 189 -16.20 5.99 1.27
CA SER A 189 -15.12 6.72 0.60
C SER A 189 -14.10 5.74 0.03
N THR A 190 -14.01 5.68 -1.29
CA THR A 190 -13.09 4.80 -2.01
C THR A 190 -12.82 5.34 -3.41
N PRO A 191 -11.61 5.23 -3.94
CA PRO A 191 -11.37 5.61 -5.32
C PRO A 191 -12.09 4.66 -6.28
N ILE A 192 -12.56 5.22 -7.39
CA ILE A 192 -13.07 4.44 -8.52
C ILE A 192 -12.06 4.52 -9.65
N ILE A 193 -11.68 3.36 -10.15
CA ILE A 193 -10.70 3.23 -11.22
C ILE A 193 -11.30 2.59 -12.47
N LYS A 194 -10.85 3.03 -13.62
CA LYS A 194 -11.02 2.32 -14.87
C LYS A 194 -9.86 1.37 -15.06
N LEU A 195 -10.12 0.12 -15.42
CA LEU A 195 -9.13 -0.93 -15.51
C LEU A 195 -9.13 -1.53 -16.92
N LEU A 196 -7.93 -1.63 -17.52
CA LEU A 196 -7.73 -2.31 -18.79
C LEU A 196 -6.74 -3.46 -18.61
N TYR A 197 -7.19 -4.66 -18.90
CA TYR A 197 -6.37 -5.85 -18.91
C TYR A 197 -6.19 -6.35 -20.33
N THR A 198 -4.98 -6.59 -20.77
CA THR A 198 -4.69 -7.18 -22.07
C THR A 198 -3.74 -8.35 -21.96
N SER A 199 -4.04 -9.41 -22.69
CA SER A 199 -3.14 -10.56 -22.84
C SER A 199 -2.99 -10.93 -24.30
N GLN A 200 -1.86 -11.54 -24.64
CA GLN A 200 -1.56 -11.97 -25.99
C GLN A 200 -0.99 -13.39 -25.99
N PHE A 201 -1.51 -14.24 -26.87
CA PHE A 201 -0.97 -15.57 -27.09
C PHE A 201 -0.96 -15.90 -28.59
N ARG A 202 0.19 -16.32 -29.13
CA ARG A 202 0.39 -16.66 -30.56
C ARG A 202 -0.12 -15.59 -31.53
N GLY A 203 0.12 -14.32 -31.21
CA GLY A 203 -0.29 -13.19 -32.06
C GLY A 203 -1.75 -12.76 -31.90
N LYS A 204 -2.60 -13.52 -31.23
CA LYS A 204 -3.99 -13.16 -30.93
C LYS A 204 -4.09 -12.43 -29.60
N ARG A 205 -4.90 -11.38 -29.56
CA ARG A 205 -5.05 -10.49 -28.40
C ARG A 205 -6.44 -10.59 -27.80
N THR A 206 -6.47 -10.50 -26.48
CA THR A 206 -7.69 -10.30 -25.70
C THR A 206 -7.52 -9.05 -24.85
N LEU A 207 -8.52 -8.19 -24.83
CA LEU A 207 -8.55 -6.99 -24.00
C LEU A 207 -9.88 -6.93 -23.25
N LEU A 208 -9.81 -6.76 -21.96
CA LEU A 208 -10.96 -6.49 -21.09
C LEU A 208 -10.83 -5.08 -20.52
N GLU A 209 -11.85 -4.28 -20.72
CA GLU A 209 -12.01 -2.95 -20.19
C GLU A 209 -13.13 -2.96 -19.16
N LEU A 210 -12.87 -2.56 -17.92
CA LEU A 210 -13.86 -2.39 -16.85
C LEU A 210 -13.95 -0.90 -16.51
N GLU A 211 -15.16 -0.35 -16.56
CA GLU A 211 -15.38 1.09 -16.46
C GLU A 211 -15.30 1.63 -15.03
N ALA A 212 -15.79 0.87 -14.05
CA ALA A 212 -15.77 1.27 -12.65
C ALA A 212 -15.37 0.08 -11.78
N VAL A 213 -14.21 0.18 -11.18
CA VAL A 213 -13.62 -0.84 -10.31
C VAL A 213 -13.25 -0.21 -8.98
N THR A 214 -13.61 -0.89 -7.92
CA THR A 214 -13.31 -0.50 -6.54
C THR A 214 -12.48 -1.58 -5.87
N SER A 215 -11.36 -1.18 -5.30
CA SER A 215 -10.51 -2.09 -4.53
C SER A 215 -11.06 -2.29 -3.13
N ASN A 216 -11.13 -3.54 -2.67
CA ASN A 216 -11.68 -3.89 -1.36
C ASN A 216 -10.66 -4.51 -0.40
N LYS A 217 -9.48 -4.90 -0.92
CA LYS A 217 -8.39 -5.45 -0.10
C LYS A 217 -7.05 -5.10 -0.72
N LEU A 218 -6.12 -4.70 0.12
CA LEU A 218 -4.72 -4.50 -0.25
C LEU A 218 -3.82 -5.21 0.76
N GLY A 219 -3.15 -6.26 0.32
CA GLY A 219 -2.10 -6.94 1.07
C GLY A 219 -0.74 -6.36 0.69
N LEU A 220 -0.24 -5.38 1.47
CA LEU A 220 0.96 -4.63 1.11
C LEU A 220 2.24 -5.23 1.70
N PHE A 221 2.17 -5.66 2.96
CA PHE A 221 3.32 -6.16 3.70
C PHE A 221 3.11 -7.60 4.14
N SER A 222 3.88 -8.50 3.55
CA SER A 222 3.96 -9.91 3.95
C SER A 222 5.43 -10.30 3.95
N SER A 223 6.11 -10.09 5.07
CA SER A 223 7.53 -10.47 5.17
C SER A 223 7.67 -11.93 5.60
N LYS A 224 8.46 -12.69 4.86
CA LYS A 224 8.94 -14.03 5.20
C LYS A 224 10.45 -14.02 5.09
N ASN A 225 11.13 -14.83 5.91
CA ASN A 225 12.59 -14.85 5.90
C ASN A 225 13.18 -15.34 4.58
N ASP A 226 12.47 -16.21 3.85
CA ASP A 226 12.99 -16.94 2.69
C ASP A 226 12.22 -16.63 1.38
N ASP A 227 11.35 -15.59 1.35
CA ASP A 227 10.53 -15.31 0.17
C ASP A 227 10.30 -13.81 -0.03
N PHE A 228 10.06 -13.43 -1.29
CA PHE A 228 9.70 -12.06 -1.62
C PHE A 228 8.25 -11.75 -1.22
N SER A 229 8.04 -10.55 -0.69
CA SER A 229 6.69 -10.05 -0.49
C SER A 229 6.07 -9.69 -1.84
N VAL A 230 4.99 -10.35 -2.19
CA VAL A 230 4.20 -10.06 -3.39
C VAL A 230 2.92 -9.38 -2.96
N PRO A 231 2.75 -8.10 -3.27
CA PRO A 231 1.52 -7.38 -2.97
C PRO A 231 0.32 -7.95 -3.73
N GLU A 232 -0.80 -7.95 -3.04
CA GLU A 232 -2.05 -8.52 -3.53
C GLU A 232 -3.17 -7.49 -3.41
N LEU A 233 -3.92 -7.29 -4.49
CA LEU A 233 -5.06 -6.41 -4.55
C LEU A 233 -6.30 -7.18 -4.98
N ASP A 234 -7.34 -7.18 -4.17
CA ASP A 234 -8.65 -7.69 -4.56
C ASP A 234 -9.57 -6.51 -4.92
N PHE A 235 -10.42 -6.71 -5.91
CA PHE A 235 -11.32 -5.67 -6.39
C PHE A 235 -12.69 -6.22 -6.79
N ALA A 236 -13.66 -5.33 -6.84
CA ALA A 236 -14.97 -5.58 -7.42
C ALA A 236 -15.27 -4.56 -8.50
N ALA A 237 -15.91 -4.99 -9.58
CA ALA A 237 -16.35 -4.11 -10.63
C ALA A 237 -17.85 -3.84 -10.53
N SER A 238 -18.23 -2.61 -10.82
CA SER A 238 -19.60 -2.14 -10.92
C SER A 238 -19.86 -1.52 -12.30
N VAL A 239 -21.10 -1.26 -12.61
CA VAL A 239 -21.47 -0.50 -13.81
C VAL A 239 -20.95 0.94 -13.73
N ASP A 240 -20.82 1.58 -14.88
CA ASP A 240 -20.48 2.98 -15.00
C ASP A 240 -21.48 3.89 -14.27
N GLU A 241 -21.18 5.18 -14.17
CA GLU A 241 -22.04 6.17 -13.51
C GLU A 241 -23.42 6.27 -14.17
N ALA A 242 -23.52 6.00 -15.48
CA ALA A 242 -24.78 5.95 -16.20
C ALA A 242 -25.62 4.69 -15.89
N GLY A 243 -25.02 3.70 -15.22
CA GLY A 243 -25.71 2.48 -14.78
C GLY A 243 -25.94 1.42 -15.85
N TYR A 244 -25.32 1.55 -17.02
CA TYR A 244 -25.60 0.68 -18.16
C TYR A 244 -24.45 -0.25 -18.55
N LYS A 245 -23.21 0.15 -18.32
CA LYS A 245 -22.05 -0.56 -18.85
C LYS A 245 -21.08 -0.99 -17.75
N LEU A 246 -20.89 -2.28 -17.60
CA LEU A 246 -19.84 -2.83 -16.73
C LEU A 246 -18.46 -2.69 -17.37
N GLY A 247 -18.39 -3.01 -18.67
CA GLY A 247 -17.14 -3.02 -19.39
C GLY A 247 -17.30 -3.54 -20.83
N THR A 248 -16.18 -3.71 -21.52
CA THR A 248 -16.13 -4.25 -22.88
C THR A 248 -15.04 -5.31 -23.00
N LEU A 249 -15.38 -6.43 -23.60
CA LEU A 249 -14.43 -7.50 -23.90
C LEU A 249 -14.17 -7.51 -25.41
N TYR A 250 -12.92 -7.38 -25.80
CA TYR A 250 -12.44 -7.52 -27.19
C TYR A 250 -11.66 -8.82 -27.31
N VAL A 251 -12.00 -9.61 -28.29
CA VAL A 251 -11.37 -10.91 -28.55
C VAL A 251 -10.98 -11.01 -30.01
N GLN A 252 -9.74 -11.31 -30.27
CA GLN A 252 -9.26 -11.61 -31.62
C GLN A 252 -9.34 -13.13 -31.84
N GLU A 253 -10.17 -13.56 -32.77
CA GLU A 253 -10.35 -14.96 -33.20
C GLU A 253 -9.39 -15.39 -34.32
#